data_949bc4b1e5726df488407cbad4932041
#
_entry.id   949bc4b1e5726df488407cbad4932041
#
_cell.length_a   1.000
_cell.length_b   1.000
_cell.length_c   1.000
_cell.angle_alpha   90.00
_cell.angle_beta   90.00
_cell.angle_gamma   90.00
#
_symmetry.space_group_name_H-M   'P 1'
#
loop_
_entity.id
_entity.type
_entity.pdbx_description
1 polymer ?
#
loop_
_entity_poly.entity_id
_entity_poly.type
_entity_poly.pdbx_seq_one_letter_code
_entity_poly.pdbx_strand_id
1 'polypeptide(L)'
;SASEWRGHENSRGVGGYGTYWFDWYWETPVDIGQASIIVEPAAGRVPERTANARESIAMNMAQLHDAAENMESGDRCISRGVLGMMMPTEYNNGTLILQSPGYVVIHSEMIHNARIIPIDAPHADKKVRQWEGDPRGRWEGNTLIVESTNFRTVKNMRGPTAGTRSR
;
A
#
# COMPACT_ATOMS: atom_id res chain seq x y z
N SER A 1 -14.55 -18.99 3.18
CA SER A 1 -14.44 -19.70 4.48
C SER A 1 -13.09 -20.39 4.54
N ALA A 2 -12.57 -20.68 5.75
CA ALA A 2 -11.29 -21.38 5.95
C ALA A 2 -11.20 -22.74 5.23
N SER A 3 -12.33 -23.32 4.85
CA SER A 3 -12.42 -24.58 4.09
C SER A 3 -12.11 -24.43 2.60
N GLU A 4 -12.31 -23.25 2.02
CA GLU A 4 -12.03 -23.00 0.60
C GLU A 4 -10.53 -22.85 0.33
N TRP A 5 -9.78 -22.37 1.33
CA TRP A 5 -8.33 -22.20 1.23
C TRP A 5 -7.55 -23.51 1.34
N ARG A 6 -8.10 -24.55 1.94
CA ARG A 6 -7.45 -25.88 2.01
C ARG A 6 -7.26 -26.54 0.64
N GLY A 7 -7.95 -26.07 -0.40
CA GLY A 7 -7.75 -26.52 -1.78
C GLY A 7 -6.39 -26.16 -2.38
N HIS A 8 -5.68 -25.19 -1.83
CA HIS A 8 -4.36 -24.77 -2.33
C HIS A 8 -3.18 -25.56 -1.75
N GLU A 9 -3.38 -26.38 -0.71
CA GLU A 9 -2.33 -27.24 -0.14
C GLU A 9 -1.76 -28.26 -1.14
N ASN A 10 -2.47 -28.53 -2.22
CA ASN A 10 -2.06 -29.50 -3.24
C ASN A 10 -1.44 -28.89 -4.53
N SER A 11 -1.32 -27.59 -4.62
CA SER A 11 -0.62 -26.96 -5.74
C SER A 11 0.90 -27.05 -5.56
N ARG A 12 1.44 -28.27 -5.64
CA ARG A 12 2.90 -28.55 -5.70
C ARG A 12 3.50 -28.15 -7.05
N GLY A 13 2.95 -27.11 -7.69
CA GLY A 13 3.52 -26.54 -8.89
C GLY A 13 4.70 -25.60 -8.58
N VAL A 14 5.49 -25.29 -9.58
CA VAL A 14 6.51 -24.23 -9.51
C VAL A 14 5.83 -22.94 -9.07
N GLY A 15 6.28 -22.33 -7.95
CA GLY A 15 5.69 -21.12 -7.37
C GLY A 15 4.59 -21.36 -6.34
N GLY A 16 4.28 -22.61 -5.99
CA GLY A 16 3.39 -22.91 -4.86
C GLY A 16 4.08 -22.62 -3.52
N TYR A 17 3.47 -21.77 -2.69
CA TYR A 17 3.94 -21.50 -1.32
C TYR A 17 3.18 -22.36 -0.32
N GLY A 18 3.89 -22.83 0.71
CA GLY A 18 3.25 -23.48 1.85
C GLY A 18 2.41 -22.49 2.66
N THR A 19 1.38 -22.99 3.33
CA THR A 19 0.45 -22.15 4.11
C THR A 19 1.14 -21.38 5.24
N TYR A 20 2.31 -21.81 5.69
CA TYR A 20 3.10 -21.14 6.72
C TYR A 20 3.70 -19.78 6.29
N TRP A 21 3.63 -19.44 5.01
CA TRP A 21 4.04 -18.13 4.51
C TRP A 21 2.96 -17.06 4.62
N PHE A 22 1.72 -17.47 4.90
CA PHE A 22 0.59 -16.55 4.98
C PHE A 22 0.39 -16.05 6.41
N ASP A 23 0.11 -14.77 6.53
CA ASP A 23 -0.26 -14.15 7.80
C ASP A 23 -1.76 -14.38 8.04
N TRP A 24 -2.11 -15.26 8.99
CA TRP A 24 -3.48 -15.67 9.28
C TRP A 24 -4.18 -14.67 10.21
N TYR A 25 -4.49 -13.46 9.74
CA TYR A 25 -5.14 -12.43 10.56
C TYR A 25 -6.54 -12.80 11.05
N TRP A 26 -7.23 -13.63 10.29
CA TRP A 26 -8.59 -14.09 10.62
C TRP A 26 -8.63 -15.10 11.75
N GLU A 27 -7.53 -15.62 12.21
CA GLU A 27 -7.47 -16.53 13.37
C GLU A 27 -7.55 -15.76 14.69
N THR A 28 -7.20 -14.48 14.69
CA THR A 28 -7.30 -13.62 15.88
C THR A 28 -8.00 -12.32 15.50
N PRO A 29 -9.34 -12.32 15.36
CA PRO A 29 -10.06 -11.12 15.02
C PRO A 29 -9.88 -10.08 16.14
N VAL A 30 -9.30 -8.95 15.81
CA VAL A 30 -9.28 -7.79 16.69
C VAL A 30 -10.63 -7.09 16.52
N ASP A 31 -11.47 -7.13 17.55
CA ASP A 31 -12.69 -6.33 17.58
C ASP A 31 -12.31 -4.86 17.79
N ILE A 32 -12.30 -4.11 16.70
CA ILE A 32 -12.05 -2.66 16.72
C ILE A 32 -13.35 -1.86 16.91
N GLY A 33 -14.48 -2.54 17.14
CA GLY A 33 -15.78 -1.89 17.29
C GLY A 33 -16.32 -1.25 16.01
N GLN A 34 -15.71 -1.53 14.85
CA GLN A 34 -16.08 -0.99 13.55
C GLN A 34 -16.29 -2.12 12.54
N ALA A 35 -17.31 -1.99 11.70
CA ALA A 35 -17.58 -2.94 10.62
C ALA A 35 -16.62 -2.81 9.43
N SER A 36 -15.83 -1.75 9.37
CA SER A 36 -14.87 -1.47 8.28
C SER A 36 -13.72 -0.62 8.82
N ILE A 37 -12.53 -0.82 8.25
CA ILE A 37 -11.38 0.09 8.46
C ILE A 37 -11.59 1.44 7.75
N ILE A 38 -12.56 1.54 6.85
CA ILE A 38 -12.91 2.77 6.15
C ILE A 38 -13.94 3.51 7.01
N VAL A 39 -13.55 4.64 7.55
CA VAL A 39 -14.41 5.50 8.40
C VAL A 39 -15.05 6.65 7.61
N GLU A 40 -14.47 7.01 6.48
CA GLU A 40 -14.99 8.01 5.56
C GLU A 40 -14.84 7.53 4.10
N PRO A 41 -15.93 7.45 3.33
CA PRO A 41 -17.31 7.80 3.69
C PRO A 41 -17.91 6.89 4.78
N ALA A 42 -18.88 7.43 5.54
CA ALA A 42 -19.52 6.75 6.68
C ALA A 42 -20.17 5.40 6.33
N ALA A 43 -20.42 5.13 5.04
CA ALA A 43 -20.89 3.82 4.57
C ALA A 43 -19.84 2.70 4.70
N GLY A 44 -18.60 3.01 5.07
CA GLY A 44 -17.52 2.05 5.23
C GLY A 44 -17.11 1.35 3.93
N ARG A 45 -17.40 1.93 2.79
CA ARG A 45 -17.09 1.36 1.47
C ARG A 45 -16.08 2.21 0.74
N VAL A 46 -15.20 1.55 -0.03
CA VAL A 46 -14.28 2.25 -0.93
C VAL A 46 -15.10 3.11 -1.89
N PRO A 47 -14.80 4.42 -2.03
CA PRO A 47 -15.48 5.30 -2.97
C PRO A 47 -15.35 4.77 -4.41
N GLU A 48 -16.35 5.10 -5.24
CA GLU A 48 -16.28 4.77 -6.66
C GLU A 48 -15.08 5.47 -7.32
N ARG A 49 -14.45 4.73 -8.23
CA ARG A 49 -13.36 5.28 -9.03
C ARG A 49 -13.86 6.35 -9.98
N THR A 50 -13.08 7.40 -10.15
CA THR A 50 -13.35 8.43 -11.17
C THR A 50 -13.36 7.82 -12.58
N ALA A 51 -14.02 8.47 -13.53
CA ALA A 51 -14.03 8.03 -14.94
C ALA A 51 -12.60 7.86 -15.50
N ASN A 52 -11.73 8.83 -15.23
CA ASN A 52 -10.32 8.79 -15.64
C ASN A 52 -9.55 7.61 -15.01
N ALA A 53 -9.83 7.29 -13.73
CA ALA A 53 -9.20 6.14 -13.07
C ALA A 53 -9.67 4.82 -13.71
N ARG A 54 -10.97 4.69 -14.03
CA ARG A 54 -11.50 3.49 -14.70
C ARG A 54 -10.88 3.29 -16.07
N GLU A 55 -10.80 4.36 -16.88
CA GLU A 55 -10.19 4.33 -18.21
C GLU A 55 -8.69 3.94 -18.13
N SER A 56 -7.94 4.57 -17.22
CA SER A 56 -6.53 4.27 -17.03
C SER A 56 -6.30 2.82 -16.62
N ILE A 57 -7.13 2.27 -15.74
CA ILE A 57 -7.05 0.87 -15.33
C ILE A 57 -7.36 -0.07 -16.51
N ALA A 58 -8.41 0.23 -17.28
CA ALA A 58 -8.77 -0.58 -18.44
C ALA A 58 -7.65 -0.62 -19.48
N MET A 59 -7.02 0.51 -19.77
CA MET A 59 -5.86 0.58 -20.66
C MET A 59 -4.69 -0.21 -20.14
N ASN A 60 -4.37 -0.08 -18.84
CA ASN A 60 -3.28 -0.81 -18.22
C ASN A 60 -3.51 -2.32 -18.24
N MET A 61 -4.74 -2.77 -17.96
CA MET A 61 -5.11 -4.19 -18.01
C MET A 61 -5.01 -4.77 -19.43
N ALA A 62 -5.32 -3.99 -20.45
CA ALA A 62 -5.23 -4.42 -21.85
C ALA A 62 -3.78 -4.59 -22.32
N GLN A 63 -2.84 -3.91 -21.69
CA GLN A 63 -1.41 -3.90 -22.05
C GLN A 63 -0.53 -4.53 -20.97
N LEU A 64 -1.12 -5.18 -20.00
CA LEU A 64 -0.39 -5.77 -18.87
C LEU A 64 0.59 -6.82 -19.39
N HIS A 65 1.86 -6.68 -19.00
CA HIS A 65 3.00 -7.50 -19.41
C HIS A 65 3.51 -7.34 -20.86
N ASP A 66 2.94 -6.46 -21.67
CA ASP A 66 3.46 -6.20 -23.03
C ASP A 66 4.84 -5.54 -23.00
N ALA A 67 5.10 -4.71 -21.99
CA ALA A 67 6.39 -4.05 -21.78
C ALA A 67 6.64 -3.82 -20.29
N ALA A 68 7.90 -3.61 -19.92
CA ALA A 68 8.28 -3.38 -18.51
C ALA A 68 7.55 -2.20 -17.87
N GLU A 69 7.31 -1.14 -18.60
CA GLU A 69 6.56 0.05 -18.14
C GLU A 69 5.08 -0.21 -17.93
N ASN A 70 4.53 -1.28 -18.49
CA ASN A 70 3.14 -1.71 -18.32
C ASN A 70 2.96 -2.69 -17.16
N MET A 71 4.06 -3.22 -16.62
CA MET A 71 4.03 -4.06 -15.42
C MET A 71 3.71 -3.21 -14.19
N GLU A 72 3.07 -3.83 -13.22
CA GLU A 72 2.82 -3.18 -11.93
C GLU A 72 4.13 -2.80 -11.24
N SER A 73 4.13 -1.67 -10.53
CA SER A 73 5.33 -1.18 -9.83
C SER A 73 5.81 -2.16 -8.75
N GLY A 74 4.92 -2.93 -8.16
CA GLY A 74 5.25 -4.02 -7.23
C GLY A 74 6.01 -5.16 -7.90
N ASP A 75 5.57 -5.59 -9.07
CA ASP A 75 6.21 -6.66 -9.85
C ASP A 75 7.61 -6.25 -10.35
N ARG A 76 7.82 -4.96 -10.49
CA ARG A 76 9.13 -4.37 -10.83
C ARG A 76 10.00 -4.07 -9.60
N CYS A 77 9.63 -4.54 -8.42
CA CYS A 77 10.32 -4.29 -7.15
C CYS A 77 10.54 -2.80 -6.85
N ILE A 78 9.62 -1.92 -7.30
CA ILE A 78 9.73 -0.48 -7.07
C ILE A 78 9.00 -0.10 -5.78
N SER A 79 7.68 -0.23 -5.75
CA SER A 79 6.84 0.13 -4.61
C SER A 79 5.40 -0.33 -4.84
N ARG A 80 4.68 -0.59 -3.76
CA ARG A 80 3.21 -0.72 -3.78
C ARG A 80 2.51 0.60 -3.47
N GLY A 81 3.28 1.68 -3.30
CA GLY A 81 2.80 2.98 -2.86
C GLY A 81 2.41 3.02 -1.38
N VAL A 82 2.15 4.23 -0.89
CA VAL A 82 1.88 4.46 0.55
C VAL A 82 0.72 3.61 1.06
N LEU A 83 -0.41 3.59 0.35
CA LEU A 83 -1.56 2.78 0.77
C LEU A 83 -1.30 1.28 0.62
N GLY A 84 -0.64 0.86 -0.45
CA GLY A 84 -0.34 -0.54 -0.70
C GLY A 84 0.63 -1.16 0.31
N MET A 85 1.43 -0.33 1.00
CA MET A 85 2.28 -0.77 2.12
C MET A 85 1.53 -0.84 3.45
N MET A 86 0.49 -0.04 3.61
CA MET A 86 -0.27 0.05 4.87
C MET A 86 -1.47 -0.90 4.90
N MET A 87 -1.95 -1.30 3.73
CA MET A 87 -3.09 -2.22 3.63
C MET A 87 -2.61 -3.66 3.81
N PRO A 88 -3.34 -4.47 4.61
CA PRO A 88 -2.97 -5.86 4.82
C PRO A 88 -3.02 -6.64 3.52
N THR A 89 -2.08 -7.55 3.35
CA THR A 89 -1.98 -8.52 2.28
C THR A 89 -1.96 -9.93 2.85
N GLU A 90 -1.85 -10.94 2.02
CA GLU A 90 -1.86 -12.33 2.46
C GLU A 90 -0.57 -12.73 3.19
N TYR A 91 0.52 -11.97 3.03
CA TYR A 91 1.83 -12.26 3.63
C TYR A 91 2.71 -11.00 3.69
N ASN A 92 3.80 -11.05 4.46
CA ASN A 92 4.81 -10.00 4.62
C ASN A 92 4.21 -8.66 5.09
N ASN A 93 3.36 -8.71 6.12
CA ASN A 93 2.71 -7.51 6.67
C ASN A 93 3.46 -6.89 7.83
N GLY A 94 4.62 -7.41 8.19
CA GLY A 94 5.46 -6.88 9.23
C GLY A 94 5.79 -5.42 8.98
N THR A 95 5.58 -4.58 9.99
CA THR A 95 5.89 -3.14 9.93
C THR A 95 6.74 -2.77 11.14
N LEU A 96 7.92 -2.24 10.87
CA LEU A 96 8.83 -1.72 11.89
C LEU A 96 8.77 -0.20 11.90
N ILE A 97 8.46 0.39 13.07
CA ILE A 97 8.45 1.83 13.26
C ILE A 97 9.65 2.21 14.13
N LEU A 98 10.52 3.05 13.59
CA LEU A 98 11.70 3.56 14.26
C LEU A 98 11.55 5.06 14.48
N GLN A 99 11.94 5.53 15.67
CA GLN A 99 11.98 6.94 16.01
C GLN A 99 13.40 7.38 16.33
N SER A 100 13.78 8.51 15.78
CA SER A 100 15.03 9.17 16.09
C SER A 100 14.82 10.68 16.14
N PRO A 101 15.74 11.47 16.72
CA PRO A 101 15.60 12.91 16.73
C PRO A 101 15.38 13.47 15.32
N GLY A 102 14.23 14.12 15.11
CA GLY A 102 13.86 14.75 13.84
C GLY A 102 13.30 13.81 12.76
N TYR A 103 13.18 12.51 13.02
CA TYR A 103 12.69 11.54 12.02
C TYR A 103 11.85 10.43 12.63
N VAL A 104 10.86 9.98 11.84
CA VAL A 104 10.20 8.69 12.03
C VAL A 104 10.42 7.87 10.76
N VAL A 105 10.75 6.59 10.91
CA VAL A 105 10.88 5.67 9.77
C VAL A 105 9.84 4.57 9.90
N ILE A 106 9.07 4.36 8.86
CA ILE A 106 8.16 3.23 8.72
C ILE A 106 8.77 2.28 7.69
N HIS A 107 9.22 1.14 8.16
CA HIS A 107 9.81 0.10 7.31
C HIS A 107 8.82 -1.05 7.17
N SER A 108 8.42 -1.33 5.94
CA SER A 108 7.53 -2.45 5.60
C SER A 108 8.35 -3.65 5.16
N GLU A 109 7.98 -4.82 5.65
CA GLU A 109 8.58 -6.09 5.22
C GLU A 109 8.38 -6.31 3.72
N MET A 110 7.18 -5.99 3.23
CA MET A 110 6.85 -6.11 1.82
C MET A 110 7.73 -5.17 0.98
N ILE A 111 8.52 -5.74 0.06
CA ILE A 111 9.46 -5.05 -0.85
C ILE A 111 10.59 -4.32 -0.08
N HIS A 112 10.77 -4.56 1.23
CA HIS A 112 11.76 -3.88 2.07
C HIS A 112 11.66 -2.35 2.01
N ASN A 113 10.44 -1.83 1.89
CA ASN A 113 10.23 -0.42 1.64
C ASN A 113 10.36 0.37 2.92
N ALA A 114 11.21 1.40 2.91
CA ALA A 114 11.46 2.27 4.05
C ALA A 114 10.99 3.70 3.75
N ARG A 115 10.02 4.17 4.50
CA ARG A 115 9.48 5.51 4.42
C ARG A 115 10.08 6.38 5.52
N ILE A 116 10.98 7.27 5.14
CA ILE A 116 11.66 8.20 6.04
C ILE A 116 10.83 9.49 6.10
N ILE A 117 10.39 9.85 7.29
CA ILE A 117 9.49 10.98 7.56
C ILE A 117 10.22 12.01 8.40
N PRO A 118 10.74 13.09 7.81
CA PRO A 118 11.26 14.22 8.57
C PRO A 118 10.14 14.89 9.37
N ILE A 119 10.42 15.23 10.63
CA ILE A 119 9.49 15.89 11.53
C ILE A 119 9.72 17.40 11.49
N ASP A 120 8.63 18.18 11.40
CA ASP A 120 8.61 19.63 11.38
C ASP A 120 9.52 20.27 10.32
N ALA A 121 9.72 19.56 9.21
CA ALA A 121 10.55 20.01 8.10
C ALA A 121 9.71 20.47 6.90
N PRO A 122 10.18 21.44 6.10
CA PRO A 122 9.48 21.87 4.90
C PRO A 122 9.51 20.78 3.83
N HIS A 123 8.50 20.78 2.95
CA HIS A 123 8.51 19.92 1.76
C HIS A 123 9.63 20.28 0.79
N ALA A 124 10.11 19.28 0.08
CA ALA A 124 11.03 19.47 -1.02
C ALA A 124 10.38 20.26 -2.19
N ASP A 125 11.19 20.79 -3.09
CA ASP A 125 10.68 21.47 -4.30
C ASP A 125 9.72 20.56 -5.06
N LYS A 126 8.62 21.13 -5.58
CA LYS A 126 7.55 20.40 -6.31
C LYS A 126 8.05 19.66 -7.55
N LYS A 127 9.23 19.99 -8.06
CA LYS A 127 9.89 19.29 -9.16
C LYS A 127 10.48 17.95 -8.74
N VAL A 128 10.80 17.78 -7.46
CA VAL A 128 11.31 16.53 -6.90
C VAL A 128 10.15 15.60 -6.66
N ARG A 129 9.92 14.66 -7.57
CA ARG A 129 8.81 13.71 -7.50
C ARG A 129 9.30 12.30 -7.17
N GLN A 130 8.67 11.68 -6.20
CA GLN A 130 9.02 10.35 -5.70
C GLN A 130 7.83 9.39 -5.81
N TRP A 131 8.11 8.09 -5.79
CA TRP A 131 7.09 7.04 -5.88
C TRP A 131 6.08 7.11 -4.73
N GLU A 132 6.57 7.41 -3.53
CA GLU A 132 5.75 7.49 -2.30
C GLU A 132 5.52 8.93 -1.85
N GLY A 133 5.85 9.88 -2.72
CA GLY A 133 5.78 11.29 -2.41
C GLY A 133 6.89 11.73 -1.47
N ASP A 134 6.77 12.96 -1.03
CA ASP A 134 7.64 13.64 -0.09
C ASP A 134 6.90 13.74 1.26
N PRO A 135 7.15 12.82 2.20
CA PRO A 135 6.45 12.80 3.48
C PRO A 135 7.02 13.85 4.43
N ARG A 136 6.14 14.50 5.20
CA ARG A 136 6.49 15.34 6.35
C ARG A 136 5.59 15.00 7.51
N GLY A 137 6.19 14.87 8.68
CA GLY A 137 5.50 14.54 9.91
C GLY A 137 5.42 15.72 10.86
N ARG A 138 4.36 15.75 11.66
CA ARG A 138 4.25 16.58 12.85
C ARG A 138 3.51 15.83 13.94
N TRP A 139 3.80 16.15 15.17
CA TRP A 139 3.11 15.56 16.31
C TRP A 139 1.94 16.46 16.77
N GLU A 140 0.78 15.86 16.95
CA GLU A 140 -0.38 16.45 17.60
C GLU A 140 -0.71 15.62 18.86
N GLY A 141 -0.18 16.02 20.00
CA GLY A 141 -0.22 15.19 21.21
C GLY A 141 0.52 13.86 20.98
N ASN A 142 -0.20 12.74 21.10
CA ASN A 142 0.34 11.38 20.89
C ASN A 142 0.09 10.86 19.46
N THR A 143 -0.38 11.71 18.56
CA THR A 143 -0.70 11.31 17.18
C THR A 143 0.33 11.89 16.23
N LEU A 144 0.94 11.03 15.41
CA LEU A 144 1.80 11.45 14.31
C LEU A 144 0.92 11.73 13.09
N ILE A 145 0.91 12.98 12.62
CA ILE A 145 0.28 13.37 11.36
C ILE A 145 1.33 13.38 10.26
N VAL A 146 1.10 12.64 9.20
CA VAL A 146 2.01 12.58 8.04
C VAL A 146 1.30 13.08 6.81
N GLU A 147 1.81 14.18 6.25
CA GLU A 147 1.38 14.70 4.97
C GLU A 147 2.39 14.30 3.89
N SER A 148 1.91 13.81 2.76
CA SER A 148 2.77 13.45 1.64
C SER A 148 2.33 14.15 0.37
N THR A 149 3.28 14.80 -0.27
CA THR A 149 3.09 15.54 -1.53
C THR A 149 4.07 15.04 -2.60
N ASN A 150 4.15 15.68 -3.75
CA ASN A 150 5.17 15.43 -4.76
C ASN A 150 5.23 13.98 -5.29
N PHE A 151 4.08 13.33 -5.40
CA PHE A 151 4.02 11.99 -5.98
C PHE A 151 4.38 11.99 -7.47
N ARG A 152 5.08 10.95 -7.91
CA ARG A 152 5.18 10.65 -9.34
C ARG A 152 3.80 10.28 -9.88
N THR A 153 3.53 10.73 -11.10
CA THR A 153 2.36 10.23 -11.84
C THR A 153 2.69 8.82 -12.31
N VAL A 154 2.12 7.83 -11.65
CA VAL A 154 2.31 6.41 -11.99
C VAL A 154 1.03 5.86 -12.55
N LYS A 155 1.12 5.15 -13.67
CA LYS A 155 -0.04 4.53 -14.31
C LYS A 155 -0.41 3.18 -13.67
N ASN A 156 0.55 2.46 -13.13
CA ASN A 156 0.43 1.04 -12.80
C ASN A 156 0.70 0.78 -11.31
N MET A 157 -0.29 1.07 -10.46
CA MET A 157 -0.26 0.67 -9.05
C MET A 157 -1.37 -0.36 -8.79
N ARG A 158 -1.03 -1.39 -8.03
CA ARG A 158 -1.92 -2.53 -7.74
C ARG A 158 -2.99 -2.20 -6.70
N GLY A 159 -4.11 -2.92 -6.80
CA GLY A 159 -5.13 -2.96 -5.76
C GLY A 159 -5.87 -1.65 -5.55
N PRO A 160 -6.23 -1.32 -4.31
CA PRO A 160 -7.03 -0.12 -4.01
C PRO A 160 -6.31 1.19 -4.34
N THR A 161 -4.99 1.15 -4.53
CA THR A 161 -4.20 2.32 -4.92
C THR A 161 -4.18 2.56 -6.43
N ALA A 162 -4.66 1.61 -7.23
CA ALA A 162 -4.74 1.78 -8.68
C ALA A 162 -5.64 2.96 -9.03
N GLY A 163 -5.07 3.97 -9.67
CA GLY A 163 -5.79 5.19 -10.08
C GLY A 163 -6.11 6.16 -8.95
N THR A 164 -5.64 5.95 -7.71
CA THR A 164 -5.77 6.94 -6.65
C THR A 164 -4.75 8.04 -6.81
N ARG A 165 -5.23 9.29 -6.75
CA ARG A 165 -4.39 10.43 -6.39
C ARG A 165 -4.63 10.71 -4.93
N SER A 166 -3.63 10.50 -4.07
CA SER A 166 -3.65 11.13 -2.76
C SER A 166 -3.50 12.64 -2.95
N ARG A 167 -4.37 13.39 -2.33
CA ARG A 167 -4.20 14.84 -2.16
C ARG A 167 -3.19 15.10 -1.08
#